data_2ccd676b4989afab6e8273c99f3688b6
#
_entry.id   2ccd676b4989afab6e8273c99f3688b6
#
_cell.length_a   1.000
_cell.length_b   1.000
_cell.length_c   1.000
_cell.angle_alpha   90.00
_cell.angle_beta   90.00
_cell.angle_gamma   90.00
#
_symmetry.space_group_name_H-M   'P 1'
#
loop_
_entity.id
_entity.type
_entity.pdbx_description
1 polymer ?
#
loop_
_entity_poly.entity_id
_entity_poly.type
_entity_poly.pdbx_seq_one_letter_code
_entity_poly.pdbx_strand_id
1 'polypeptide(L)'
;MKYLITTLFFLISINSFSQTIYYTTNGKNRITEAEAHKILSEQVDKTSKVTGKQFYGSLTIDDTQIKKDSIISKISFAISTEKADNPITFGPLNEYKDKEFPKFDLNTLSGKNFNSEQLKGKPTLINFWFTRCAPCIDEMPILNKIAEKYKDDFNFISITYEKKKDVQNFLDKHAFNFEHLIDAKNFIDQLGTSQYPLNIFLDKNGILKYVKGGIPYVSIEGEELKMGEGNEIIEIIEKLK
;
A
#
# COMPACT_ATOMS: atom_id res chain seq x y z
N MET A 1 28.28 57.82 -24.89
CA MET A 1 28.34 56.37 -25.19
C MET A 1 27.37 55.69 -24.25
N LYS A 2 26.19 55.29 -24.75
CA LYS A 2 25.20 54.54 -23.98
C LYS A 2 25.34 53.07 -24.36
N TYR A 3 25.69 52.20 -23.37
CA TYR A 3 25.75 50.75 -23.57
C TYR A 3 24.33 50.18 -23.43
N LEU A 4 23.81 49.63 -24.51
CA LEU A 4 22.57 48.91 -24.58
C LEU A 4 22.87 47.44 -24.15
N ILE A 5 22.48 47.04 -22.94
CA ILE A 5 22.59 45.65 -22.46
C ILE A 5 21.34 44.92 -22.96
N THR A 6 21.52 44.10 -24.00
CA THR A 6 20.48 43.20 -24.50
C THR A 6 20.49 41.93 -23.67
N THR A 7 19.54 41.81 -22.74
CA THR A 7 19.34 40.61 -21.97
C THR A 7 18.65 39.56 -22.85
N LEU A 8 19.38 38.53 -23.24
CA LEU A 8 18.87 37.37 -23.98
C LEU A 8 18.14 36.47 -23.02
N PHE A 9 16.80 36.52 -23.01
CA PHE A 9 15.96 35.56 -22.26
C PHE A 9 16.01 34.19 -22.97
N PHE A 10 16.78 33.28 -22.43
CA PHE A 10 16.75 31.86 -22.84
C PHE A 10 15.49 31.25 -22.29
N LEU A 11 14.44 31.11 -23.10
CA LEU A 11 13.24 30.32 -22.79
C LEU A 11 13.65 28.85 -22.79
N ILE A 12 13.97 28.31 -21.59
CA ILE A 12 14.08 26.88 -21.40
C ILE A 12 12.63 26.34 -21.43
N SER A 13 12.22 25.82 -22.57
CA SER A 13 11.01 25.03 -22.67
C SER A 13 11.23 23.72 -21.89
N ILE A 14 10.70 23.66 -20.66
CA ILE A 14 10.60 22.44 -19.89
C ILE A 14 9.54 21.60 -20.61
N ASN A 15 9.99 20.67 -21.45
CA ASN A 15 9.12 19.62 -21.97
C ASN A 15 8.74 18.71 -20.80
N SER A 16 7.61 18.98 -20.13
CA SER A 16 6.96 18.04 -19.27
C SER A 16 6.47 16.87 -20.12
N PHE A 17 7.26 15.81 -20.19
CA PHE A 17 6.79 14.54 -20.73
C PHE A 17 5.77 13.96 -19.72
N SER A 18 4.49 14.22 -19.95
CA SER A 18 3.42 13.48 -19.26
C SER A 18 3.44 12.04 -19.79
N GLN A 19 3.79 11.09 -18.95
CA GLN A 19 3.70 9.68 -19.30
C GLN A 19 2.22 9.29 -19.43
N THR A 20 1.86 8.61 -20.51
CA THR A 20 0.49 8.11 -20.70
C THR A 20 0.31 6.82 -19.89
N ILE A 21 -0.74 6.77 -19.08
CA ILE A 21 -1.07 5.58 -18.29
C ILE A 21 -1.97 4.67 -19.12
N TYR A 22 -1.57 3.40 -19.22
CA TYR A 22 -2.33 2.32 -19.82
C TYR A 22 -2.54 1.20 -18.82
N TYR A 23 -3.61 0.44 -19.02
CA TYR A 23 -3.93 -0.76 -18.25
C TYR A 23 -3.89 -1.99 -19.14
N THR A 24 -3.67 -3.15 -18.56
CA THR A 24 -3.69 -4.44 -19.26
C THR A 24 -4.17 -5.56 -18.33
N THR A 25 -4.99 -6.46 -18.83
CA THR A 25 -5.43 -7.66 -18.08
C THR A 25 -4.60 -8.90 -18.42
N ASN A 26 -3.92 -8.90 -19.56
CA ASN A 26 -3.19 -10.06 -20.10
C ASN A 26 -1.72 -9.79 -20.45
N GLY A 27 -1.22 -8.58 -20.15
CA GLY A 27 0.14 -8.14 -20.49
C GLY A 27 0.38 -7.84 -21.98
N LYS A 28 -0.61 -8.04 -22.85
CA LYS A 28 -0.47 -7.87 -24.31
C LYS A 28 -1.24 -6.65 -24.84
N ASN A 29 -2.50 -6.54 -24.49
CA ASN A 29 -3.37 -5.47 -24.96
C ASN A 29 -3.33 -4.31 -23.97
N ARG A 30 -3.14 -3.09 -24.48
CA ARG A 30 -3.20 -1.87 -23.69
C ARG A 30 -4.57 -1.24 -23.83
N ILE A 31 -5.17 -0.87 -22.72
CA ILE A 31 -6.44 -0.18 -22.63
C ILE A 31 -6.28 1.09 -21.78
N THR A 32 -7.11 2.08 -22.03
CA THR A 32 -7.19 3.29 -21.21
C THR A 32 -7.94 3.03 -19.92
N GLU A 33 -7.85 3.95 -18.97
CA GLU A 33 -8.63 3.87 -17.73
C GLU A 33 -10.14 3.81 -18.00
N ALA A 34 -10.62 4.63 -18.93
CA ALA A 34 -12.03 4.65 -19.33
C ALA A 34 -12.50 3.30 -19.92
N GLU A 35 -11.65 2.65 -20.72
CA GLU A 35 -11.95 1.33 -21.26
C GLU A 35 -11.93 0.25 -20.17
N ALA A 36 -11.00 0.30 -19.22
CA ALA A 36 -10.95 -0.60 -18.08
C ALA A 36 -12.24 -0.51 -17.25
N HIS A 37 -12.66 0.71 -16.90
CA HIS A 37 -13.92 0.94 -16.18
C HIS A 37 -15.15 0.51 -16.97
N LYS A 38 -15.16 0.72 -18.26
CA LYS A 38 -16.26 0.25 -19.14
C LYS A 38 -16.38 -1.27 -19.12
N ILE A 39 -15.26 -1.99 -19.29
CA ILE A 39 -15.23 -3.45 -19.22
C ILE A 39 -15.76 -3.95 -17.87
N LEU A 40 -15.31 -3.33 -16.77
CA LEU A 40 -15.76 -3.69 -15.44
C LEU A 40 -17.26 -3.47 -15.26
N SER A 41 -17.80 -2.31 -15.67
CA SER A 41 -19.23 -2.01 -15.55
C SER A 41 -20.10 -2.97 -16.35
N GLU A 42 -19.69 -3.31 -17.58
CA GLU A 42 -20.41 -4.28 -18.40
C GLU A 42 -20.45 -5.68 -17.77
N GLN A 43 -19.36 -6.11 -17.12
CA GLN A 43 -19.32 -7.39 -16.40
C GLN A 43 -20.21 -7.37 -15.15
N VAL A 44 -20.21 -6.28 -14.39
CA VAL A 44 -21.08 -6.08 -13.21
C VAL A 44 -22.54 -6.13 -13.62
N ASP A 45 -22.92 -5.38 -14.65
CA ASP A 45 -24.30 -5.33 -15.15
C ASP A 45 -24.78 -6.70 -15.64
N LYS A 46 -23.92 -7.40 -16.38
CA LYS A 46 -24.21 -8.74 -16.87
C LYS A 46 -24.43 -9.72 -15.71
N THR A 47 -23.56 -9.70 -14.72
CA THR A 47 -23.64 -10.59 -13.56
C THR A 47 -24.87 -10.27 -12.72
N SER A 48 -25.18 -9.00 -12.50
CA SER A 48 -26.37 -8.55 -11.76
C SER A 48 -27.66 -9.00 -12.46
N LYS A 49 -27.73 -8.84 -13.77
CA LYS A 49 -28.89 -9.26 -14.57
C LYS A 49 -29.11 -10.78 -14.55
N VAL A 50 -28.05 -11.57 -14.71
CA VAL A 50 -28.14 -13.04 -14.73
C VAL A 50 -28.53 -13.61 -13.38
N THR A 51 -28.04 -13.03 -12.30
CA THR A 51 -28.25 -13.57 -10.94
C THR A 51 -29.46 -12.98 -10.22
N GLY A 52 -30.01 -11.86 -10.72
CA GLY A 52 -31.07 -11.11 -10.06
C GLY A 52 -30.63 -10.41 -8.76
N LYS A 53 -29.31 -10.34 -8.49
CA LYS A 53 -28.71 -9.68 -7.31
C LYS A 53 -27.91 -8.47 -7.74
N GLN A 54 -27.83 -7.47 -6.87
CA GLN A 54 -26.93 -6.33 -7.09
C GLN A 54 -25.49 -6.77 -6.88
N PHE A 55 -24.63 -6.50 -7.86
CA PHE A 55 -23.18 -6.68 -7.77
C PHE A 55 -22.47 -5.34 -7.92
N TYR A 56 -21.26 -5.28 -7.43
CA TYR A 56 -20.34 -4.14 -7.51
C TYR A 56 -19.00 -4.62 -8.04
N GLY A 57 -18.32 -3.77 -8.79
CA GLY A 57 -17.02 -4.07 -9.38
C GLY A 57 -15.91 -3.30 -8.70
N SER A 58 -14.75 -3.92 -8.62
CA SER A 58 -13.51 -3.27 -8.24
C SER A 58 -12.39 -3.64 -9.20
N LEU A 59 -11.43 -2.72 -9.35
CA LEU A 59 -10.25 -2.87 -10.19
C LEU A 59 -9.04 -2.87 -9.26
N THR A 60 -8.16 -3.87 -9.40
CA THR A 60 -6.92 -3.98 -8.63
C THR A 60 -5.73 -3.87 -9.58
N ILE A 61 -4.72 -3.11 -9.19
CA ILE A 61 -3.44 -3.06 -9.90
C ILE A 61 -2.56 -4.18 -9.33
N ASP A 62 -2.22 -5.16 -10.16
CA ASP A 62 -1.42 -6.33 -9.78
C ASP A 62 0.08 -6.06 -9.95
N ASP A 63 0.45 -5.28 -10.98
CA ASP A 63 1.83 -4.98 -11.37
C ASP A 63 1.87 -3.68 -12.18
N THR A 64 3.01 -2.98 -12.19
CA THR A 64 3.19 -1.75 -12.96
C THR A 64 4.53 -1.74 -13.68
N GLN A 65 4.50 -1.54 -14.99
CA GLN A 65 5.68 -1.37 -15.84
C GLN A 65 5.83 0.09 -16.23
N ILE A 66 6.97 0.68 -15.89
CA ILE A 66 7.31 2.05 -16.27
C ILE A 66 8.19 2.01 -17.52
N LYS A 67 7.69 2.56 -18.62
CA LYS A 67 8.42 2.74 -19.87
C LYS A 67 8.79 4.21 -20.07
N LYS A 68 9.67 4.48 -21.04
CA LYS A 68 10.16 5.84 -21.31
C LYS A 68 9.02 6.85 -21.55
N ASP A 69 7.96 6.41 -22.21
CA ASP A 69 6.83 7.24 -22.67
C ASP A 69 5.47 6.85 -22.03
N SER A 70 5.42 5.77 -21.27
CA SER A 70 4.15 5.23 -20.75
C SER A 70 4.34 4.46 -19.45
N ILE A 71 3.28 4.44 -18.66
CA ILE A 71 3.11 3.55 -17.49
C ILE A 71 2.07 2.50 -17.87
N ILE A 72 2.40 1.23 -17.71
CA ILE A 72 1.50 0.11 -18.03
C ILE A 72 1.22 -0.65 -16.75
N SER A 73 -0.02 -0.58 -16.27
CA SER A 73 -0.47 -1.28 -15.07
C SER A 73 -1.24 -2.54 -15.45
N LYS A 74 -0.76 -3.69 -14.99
CA LYS A 74 -1.52 -4.92 -15.07
C LYS A 74 -2.62 -4.89 -14.03
N ILE A 75 -3.85 -5.16 -14.45
CA ILE A 75 -5.03 -5.10 -13.61
C ILE A 75 -5.81 -6.41 -13.62
N SER A 76 -6.49 -6.66 -12.51
CA SER A 76 -7.57 -7.64 -12.41
C SER A 76 -8.86 -6.97 -11.97
N PHE A 77 -9.97 -7.62 -12.32
CA PHE A 77 -11.32 -7.20 -11.93
C PHE A 77 -11.86 -8.16 -10.88
N ALA A 78 -12.46 -7.63 -9.83
CA ALA A 78 -13.25 -8.39 -8.88
C ALA A 78 -14.71 -7.92 -8.92
N ILE A 79 -15.66 -8.86 -8.79
CA ILE A 79 -17.09 -8.59 -8.75
C ILE A 79 -17.64 -9.21 -7.47
N SER A 80 -18.31 -8.41 -6.64
CA SER A 80 -18.85 -8.82 -5.34
C SER A 80 -20.27 -8.30 -5.16
N THR A 81 -21.06 -8.96 -4.30
CA THR A 81 -22.34 -8.44 -3.83
C THR A 81 -22.21 -7.34 -2.79
N GLU A 82 -21.01 -7.14 -2.27
CA GLU A 82 -20.69 -6.05 -1.34
C GLU A 82 -20.13 -4.85 -2.10
N LYS A 83 -20.67 -3.66 -1.81
CA LYS A 83 -20.16 -2.40 -2.37
C LYS A 83 -18.82 -2.10 -1.72
N ALA A 84 -17.76 -2.14 -2.52
CA ALA A 84 -16.45 -1.70 -2.06
C ALA A 84 -16.36 -0.17 -2.14
N ASP A 85 -16.18 0.50 -1.03
CA ASP A 85 -15.86 1.94 -1.00
C ASP A 85 -14.40 2.22 -1.41
N ASN A 86 -13.62 1.16 -1.63
CA ASN A 86 -12.24 1.21 -2.10
C ASN A 86 -12.02 0.03 -3.07
N PRO A 87 -11.31 0.20 -4.20
CA PRO A 87 -11.12 -0.86 -5.22
C PRO A 87 -10.35 -2.08 -4.70
N ILE A 88 -9.73 -2.00 -3.54
CA ILE A 88 -9.10 -3.13 -2.86
C ILE A 88 -9.94 -3.44 -1.62
N THR A 89 -10.69 -4.55 -1.65
CA THR A 89 -11.40 -5.02 -0.46
C THR A 89 -10.42 -5.75 0.45
N PHE A 90 -10.11 -5.15 1.59
CA PHE A 90 -9.34 -5.79 2.65
C PHE A 90 -10.23 -6.57 3.63
N GLY A 91 -11.33 -7.13 3.12
CA GLY A 91 -12.27 -7.91 3.92
C GLY A 91 -12.89 -7.11 5.08
N PRO A 92 -13.04 -7.71 6.27
CA PRO A 92 -13.65 -7.07 7.42
C PRO A 92 -12.98 -5.76 7.88
N LEU A 93 -11.72 -5.53 7.52
CA LEU A 93 -11.01 -4.28 7.84
C LEU A 93 -11.67 -3.02 7.26
N ASN A 94 -12.41 -3.16 6.16
CA ASN A 94 -13.15 -2.04 5.58
C ASN A 94 -14.24 -1.49 6.52
N GLU A 95 -14.77 -2.32 7.42
CA GLU A 95 -15.77 -1.90 8.41
C GLU A 95 -15.22 -0.89 9.42
N TYR A 96 -13.89 -0.87 9.61
CA TYR A 96 -13.20 0.07 10.49
C TYR A 96 -12.73 1.35 9.80
N LYS A 97 -12.97 1.49 8.50
CA LYS A 97 -12.61 2.70 7.75
C LYS A 97 -13.28 3.94 8.36
N ASP A 98 -12.47 4.95 8.68
CA ASP A 98 -12.83 6.18 9.37
C ASP A 98 -13.45 6.00 10.77
N LYS A 99 -13.16 4.84 11.41
CA LYS A 99 -13.52 4.53 12.80
C LYS A 99 -12.26 4.22 13.62
N GLU A 100 -12.42 4.16 14.94
CA GLU A 100 -11.35 3.73 15.84
C GLU A 100 -10.92 2.30 15.48
N PHE A 101 -9.60 2.11 15.30
CA PHE A 101 -9.04 0.81 15.01
C PHE A 101 -9.23 -0.12 16.22
N PRO A 102 -9.49 -1.43 16.03
CA PRO A 102 -9.67 -2.35 17.14
C PRO A 102 -8.54 -2.29 18.16
N LYS A 103 -8.90 -2.21 19.43
CA LYS A 103 -7.93 -2.19 20.52
C LYS A 103 -7.20 -3.51 20.61
N PHE A 104 -5.93 -3.42 20.90
CA PHE A 104 -5.10 -4.59 21.15
C PHE A 104 -4.16 -4.37 22.33
N ASP A 105 -3.76 -5.49 22.91
CA ASP A 105 -2.80 -5.60 23.99
C ASP A 105 -1.89 -6.79 23.65
N LEU A 106 -0.68 -6.50 23.17
CA LEU A 106 0.23 -7.49 22.58
C LEU A 106 1.61 -7.38 23.23
N ASN A 107 2.42 -8.43 23.10
CA ASN A 107 3.78 -8.42 23.57
C ASN A 107 4.74 -7.91 22.49
N THR A 108 5.66 -7.04 22.87
CA THR A 108 6.80 -6.69 22.02
C THR A 108 7.81 -7.84 21.95
N LEU A 109 8.68 -7.81 20.95
CA LEU A 109 9.81 -8.74 20.84
C LEU A 109 10.71 -8.70 22.08
N SER A 110 10.85 -7.54 22.74
CA SER A 110 11.59 -7.38 23.99
C SER A 110 10.89 -8.00 25.21
N GLY A 111 9.63 -8.43 25.07
CA GLY A 111 8.81 -9.04 26.14
C GLY A 111 8.04 -8.03 26.98
N LYS A 112 8.00 -6.76 26.57
CA LYS A 112 7.14 -5.74 27.20
C LYS A 112 5.72 -5.83 26.64
N ASN A 113 4.76 -5.48 27.48
CA ASN A 113 3.39 -5.30 27.03
C ASN A 113 3.25 -3.99 26.23
N PHE A 114 2.52 -4.04 25.11
CA PHE A 114 2.24 -2.90 24.25
C PHE A 114 0.72 -2.78 24.01
N ASN A 115 0.14 -1.71 24.51
CA ASN A 115 -1.27 -1.42 24.38
C ASN A 115 -1.51 -0.40 23.26
N SER A 116 -2.57 -0.60 22.43
CA SER A 116 -2.90 0.26 21.30
C SER A 116 -3.13 1.74 21.66
N GLU A 117 -3.48 2.06 22.93
CA GLU A 117 -3.62 3.44 23.39
C GLU A 117 -2.28 4.21 23.35
N GLN A 118 -1.14 3.49 23.37
CA GLN A 118 0.20 4.10 23.27
C GLN A 118 0.49 4.68 21.88
N LEU A 119 -0.33 4.35 20.87
CA LEU A 119 -0.23 4.90 19.52
C LEU A 119 -0.83 6.30 19.41
N LYS A 120 -1.72 6.69 20.34
CA LYS A 120 -2.40 7.99 20.29
C LYS A 120 -1.42 9.15 20.43
N GLY A 121 -1.72 10.24 19.73
CA GLY A 121 -0.90 11.45 19.70
C GLY A 121 0.03 11.55 18.49
N LYS A 122 0.33 10.43 17.83
CA LYS A 122 1.15 10.37 16.63
C LYS A 122 0.52 9.41 15.61
N PRO A 123 0.42 9.78 14.31
CA PRO A 123 -0.04 8.85 13.29
C PRO A 123 0.82 7.60 13.24
N THR A 124 0.24 6.49 12.81
CA THR A 124 0.91 5.18 12.89
C THR A 124 0.78 4.41 11.58
N LEU A 125 1.88 3.83 11.12
CA LEU A 125 1.91 2.75 10.13
C LEU A 125 2.04 1.42 10.87
N ILE A 126 1.07 0.52 10.68
CA ILE A 126 1.12 -0.87 11.15
C ILE A 126 1.32 -1.77 9.93
N ASN A 127 2.42 -2.51 9.91
CA ASN A 127 2.72 -3.51 8.87
C ASN A 127 2.47 -4.91 9.42
N PHE A 128 1.63 -5.70 8.74
CA PHE A 128 1.40 -7.12 9.05
C PHE A 128 2.27 -7.99 8.15
N TRP A 129 3.02 -8.90 8.76
CA TRP A 129 4.03 -9.70 8.08
C TRP A 129 4.25 -11.07 8.73
N PHE A 130 5.07 -11.92 8.11
CA PHE A 130 5.62 -13.14 8.71
C PHE A 130 6.96 -13.51 8.07
N THR A 131 7.76 -14.35 8.75
CA THR A 131 9.18 -14.60 8.40
C THR A 131 9.41 -15.29 7.05
N ARG A 132 8.39 -15.92 6.48
CA ARG A 132 8.45 -16.61 5.17
C ARG A 132 7.63 -15.93 4.07
N CYS A 133 7.23 -14.71 4.31
CA CYS A 133 6.50 -13.89 3.35
C CYS A 133 7.50 -13.17 2.42
N ALA A 134 7.78 -13.72 1.26
CA ALA A 134 8.77 -13.15 0.33
C ALA A 134 8.48 -11.66 0.01
N PRO A 135 7.27 -11.24 -0.40
CA PRO A 135 7.02 -9.81 -0.68
C PRO A 135 7.11 -8.92 0.58
N CYS A 136 6.84 -9.47 1.78
CA CYS A 136 7.06 -8.71 3.02
C CYS A 136 8.55 -8.44 3.25
N ILE A 137 9.40 -9.44 2.98
CA ILE A 137 10.85 -9.33 3.14
C ILE A 137 11.41 -8.33 2.13
N ASP A 138 10.94 -8.38 0.90
CA ASP A 138 11.41 -7.53 -0.18
C ASP A 138 11.07 -6.05 0.05
N GLU A 139 9.95 -5.73 0.75
CA GLU A 139 9.60 -4.33 1.07
C GLU A 139 10.32 -3.76 2.30
N MET A 140 10.89 -4.59 3.20
CA MET A 140 11.52 -4.14 4.44
C MET A 140 12.62 -3.09 4.24
N PRO A 141 13.53 -3.18 3.26
CA PRO A 141 14.54 -2.16 3.02
C PRO A 141 13.94 -0.78 2.71
N ILE A 142 12.82 -0.75 2.00
CA ILE A 142 12.12 0.49 1.65
C ILE A 142 11.39 1.03 2.87
N LEU A 143 10.67 0.17 3.59
CA LEU A 143 9.99 0.52 4.83
C LEU A 143 10.97 1.06 5.89
N ASN A 144 12.17 0.49 6.00
CA ASN A 144 13.22 0.98 6.91
C ASN A 144 13.67 2.39 6.57
N LYS A 145 13.86 2.71 5.27
CA LYS A 145 14.21 4.06 4.82
C LYS A 145 13.08 5.06 5.13
N ILE A 146 11.84 4.65 4.91
CA ILE A 146 10.65 5.47 5.23
C ILE A 146 10.58 5.70 6.75
N ALA A 147 10.74 4.64 7.56
CA ALA A 147 10.72 4.75 9.01
C ALA A 147 11.81 5.69 9.53
N GLU A 148 13.04 5.58 9.04
CA GLU A 148 14.12 6.47 9.46
C GLU A 148 13.84 7.94 9.11
N LYS A 149 13.25 8.19 7.93
CA LYS A 149 12.90 9.54 7.48
C LYS A 149 11.79 10.18 8.32
N TYR A 150 10.81 9.38 8.77
CA TYR A 150 9.60 9.90 9.42
C TYR A 150 9.46 9.50 10.89
N LYS A 151 10.51 8.99 11.54
CA LYS A 151 10.49 8.50 12.94
C LYS A 151 10.03 9.54 13.97
N ASP A 152 10.23 10.82 13.69
CA ASP A 152 9.83 11.90 14.60
C ASP A 152 8.34 12.23 14.45
N ASP A 153 7.76 11.99 13.29
CA ASP A 153 6.38 12.35 12.93
C ASP A 153 5.41 11.16 13.01
N PHE A 154 5.91 9.92 12.91
CA PHE A 154 5.10 8.70 12.75
C PHE A 154 5.57 7.59 13.69
N ASN A 155 4.63 6.75 14.15
CA ASN A 155 4.95 5.46 14.76
C ASN A 155 5.03 4.40 13.67
N PHE A 156 6.01 3.48 13.80
CA PHE A 156 6.21 2.36 12.89
C PHE A 156 6.15 1.06 13.68
N ILE A 157 5.06 0.31 13.50
CA ILE A 157 4.73 -0.91 14.22
C ILE A 157 4.65 -2.07 13.24
N SER A 158 5.20 -3.21 13.59
CA SER A 158 4.98 -4.44 12.85
C SER A 158 4.25 -5.46 13.72
N ILE A 159 3.30 -6.19 13.12
CA ILE A 159 2.50 -7.20 13.82
C ILE A 159 2.65 -8.54 13.09
N THR A 160 2.96 -9.61 13.84
CA THR A 160 3.02 -10.97 13.31
C THR A 160 2.36 -11.97 14.25
N TYR A 161 1.80 -13.03 13.70
CA TYR A 161 1.29 -14.17 14.47
C TYR A 161 2.40 -15.10 15.00
N GLU A 162 3.62 -14.90 14.52
CA GLU A 162 4.75 -15.76 14.85
C GLU A 162 5.30 -15.46 16.25
N LYS A 163 5.94 -16.47 16.81
CA LYS A 163 6.47 -16.42 18.19
C LYS A 163 7.85 -15.76 18.21
N LYS A 164 8.21 -15.26 19.40
CA LYS A 164 9.47 -14.58 19.67
C LYS A 164 10.70 -15.25 19.06
N LYS A 165 10.83 -16.58 19.20
CA LYS A 165 12.00 -17.32 18.73
C LYS A 165 12.15 -17.23 17.20
N ASP A 166 11.04 -17.36 16.47
CA ASP A 166 11.07 -17.35 15.00
C ASP A 166 11.37 -15.95 14.47
N VAL A 167 10.71 -14.94 15.06
CA VAL A 167 10.93 -13.52 14.75
C VAL A 167 12.38 -13.11 15.06
N GLN A 168 12.93 -13.49 16.22
CA GLN A 168 14.30 -13.17 16.58
C GLN A 168 15.30 -13.78 15.60
N ASN A 169 15.18 -15.07 15.31
CA ASN A 169 16.04 -15.77 14.35
C ASN A 169 16.01 -15.16 12.94
N PHE A 170 14.87 -14.58 12.54
CA PHE A 170 14.72 -13.87 11.29
C PHE A 170 15.43 -12.50 11.35
N LEU A 171 15.18 -11.72 12.37
CA LEU A 171 15.74 -10.36 12.54
C LEU A 171 17.26 -10.35 12.75
N ASP A 172 17.84 -11.46 13.24
CA ASP A 172 19.30 -11.63 13.30
C ASP A 172 19.95 -11.63 11.90
N LYS A 173 19.16 -11.82 10.85
CA LYS A 173 19.62 -11.93 9.44
C LYS A 173 19.03 -10.87 8.53
N HIS A 174 17.91 -10.25 8.93
CA HIS A 174 17.17 -9.30 8.12
C HIS A 174 16.84 -8.06 8.96
N ALA A 175 17.33 -6.91 8.53
CA ALA A 175 17.00 -5.65 9.21
C ALA A 175 15.55 -5.25 8.96
N PHE A 176 14.78 -5.08 10.04
CA PHE A 176 13.45 -4.48 10.00
C PHE A 176 13.26 -3.59 11.23
N ASN A 177 13.30 -2.26 11.04
CA ASN A 177 13.50 -1.27 12.09
C ASN A 177 12.19 -0.74 12.67
N PHE A 178 11.17 -1.57 12.78
CA PHE A 178 9.88 -1.27 13.39
C PHE A 178 9.84 -1.78 14.85
N GLU A 179 8.91 -1.26 15.66
CA GLU A 179 8.58 -1.93 16.92
C GLU A 179 7.78 -3.21 16.61
N HIS A 180 8.29 -4.36 17.01
CA HIS A 180 7.72 -5.66 16.67
C HIS A 180 6.78 -6.16 17.75
N LEU A 181 5.50 -6.36 17.38
CA LEU A 181 4.50 -7.03 18.20
C LEU A 181 4.31 -8.45 17.68
N ILE A 182 4.42 -9.41 18.58
CA ILE A 182 4.55 -10.83 18.26
C ILE A 182 3.41 -11.66 18.87
N ASP A 183 3.29 -12.93 18.44
CA ASP A 183 2.28 -13.89 18.93
C ASP A 183 0.84 -13.36 18.83
N ALA A 184 0.57 -12.54 17.81
CA ALA A 184 -0.66 -11.78 17.64
C ALA A 184 -1.78 -12.55 16.90
N LYS A 185 -1.73 -13.89 16.88
CA LYS A 185 -2.67 -14.69 16.08
C LYS A 185 -4.14 -14.36 16.38
N ASN A 186 -4.51 -14.30 17.66
CA ASN A 186 -5.90 -14.05 18.07
C ASN A 186 -6.38 -12.66 17.60
N PHE A 187 -5.52 -11.66 17.65
CA PHE A 187 -5.83 -10.33 17.18
C PHE A 187 -5.99 -10.28 15.66
N ILE A 188 -5.09 -10.94 14.91
CA ILE A 188 -5.17 -11.03 13.45
C ILE A 188 -6.45 -11.78 13.02
N ASP A 189 -6.79 -12.87 13.70
CA ASP A 189 -8.03 -13.62 13.45
C ASP A 189 -9.28 -12.75 13.74
N GLN A 190 -9.26 -11.93 14.79
CA GLN A 190 -10.32 -10.95 15.09
C GLN A 190 -10.48 -9.92 14.00
N LEU A 191 -9.39 -9.44 13.38
CA LEU A 191 -9.42 -8.53 12.26
C LEU A 191 -9.95 -9.19 10.97
N GLY A 192 -10.02 -10.51 10.92
CA GLY A 192 -10.50 -11.26 9.76
C GLY A 192 -9.60 -11.12 8.53
N THR A 193 -8.33 -10.77 8.70
CA THR A 193 -7.37 -10.64 7.59
C THR A 193 -6.43 -11.83 7.50
N SER A 194 -6.13 -12.23 6.26
CA SER A 194 -5.12 -13.25 5.94
C SER A 194 -4.18 -12.80 4.82
N GLN A 195 -4.26 -11.53 4.45
CA GLN A 195 -3.45 -10.94 3.38
C GLN A 195 -2.13 -10.42 3.95
N TYR A 196 -1.01 -10.72 3.27
CA TYR A 196 0.33 -10.27 3.63
C TYR A 196 1.13 -9.93 2.36
N PRO A 197 1.94 -8.87 2.37
CA PRO A 197 1.98 -7.84 3.41
C PRO A 197 0.70 -7.00 3.44
N LEU A 198 0.40 -6.43 4.59
CA LEU A 198 -0.72 -5.53 4.78
C LEU A 198 -0.26 -4.30 5.57
N ASN A 199 -0.51 -3.13 5.04
CA ASN A 199 -0.13 -1.84 5.62
C ASN A 199 -1.38 -1.06 6.06
N ILE A 200 -1.51 -0.78 7.34
CA ILE A 200 -2.61 -0.03 7.95
C ILE A 200 -2.10 1.32 8.42
N PHE A 201 -2.84 2.38 8.11
CA PHE A 201 -2.49 3.74 8.51
C PHE A 201 -3.56 4.29 9.45
N LEU A 202 -3.15 4.64 10.65
CA LEU A 202 -3.98 5.30 11.65
C LEU A 202 -3.60 6.77 11.74
N ASP A 203 -4.58 7.64 11.96
CA ASP A 203 -4.31 9.02 12.33
C ASP A 203 -3.87 9.12 13.81
N LYS A 204 -3.52 10.31 14.27
CA LYS A 204 -3.08 10.58 15.66
C LYS A 204 -4.11 10.24 16.74
N ASN A 205 -5.36 10.03 16.37
CA ASN A 205 -6.44 9.63 17.28
C ASN A 205 -6.69 8.12 17.28
N GLY A 206 -5.92 7.34 16.49
CA GLY A 206 -6.12 5.90 16.33
C GLY A 206 -7.24 5.53 15.36
N ILE A 207 -7.68 6.47 14.51
CA ILE A 207 -8.71 6.23 13.50
C ILE A 207 -8.07 5.60 12.26
N LEU A 208 -8.63 4.50 11.77
CA LEU A 208 -8.17 3.85 10.53
C LEU A 208 -8.46 4.75 9.32
N LYS A 209 -7.41 5.23 8.68
CA LYS A 209 -7.54 6.11 7.50
C LYS A 209 -7.28 5.40 6.18
N TYR A 210 -6.29 4.52 6.12
CA TYR A 210 -5.96 3.78 4.90
C TYR A 210 -5.56 2.35 5.22
N VAL A 211 -5.91 1.45 4.30
CA VAL A 211 -5.46 0.07 4.25
C VAL A 211 -4.84 -0.16 2.88
N LYS A 212 -3.64 -0.71 2.83
CA LYS A 212 -2.89 -0.98 1.61
C LYS A 212 -2.24 -2.36 1.67
N GLY A 213 -2.09 -2.99 0.52
CA GLY A 213 -1.21 -4.14 0.37
C GLY A 213 0.27 -3.76 0.50
N GLY A 214 1.15 -4.65 0.08
CA GLY A 214 2.58 -4.37 0.02
C GLY A 214 2.95 -3.33 -1.04
N ILE A 215 4.20 -2.90 -0.99
CA ILE A 215 4.79 -2.06 -2.03
C ILE A 215 4.82 -2.87 -3.33
N PRO A 216 4.27 -2.36 -4.44
CA PRO A 216 4.25 -3.09 -5.69
C PRO A 216 5.65 -3.25 -6.29
N TYR A 217 5.89 -4.38 -6.96
CA TYR A 217 7.05 -4.52 -7.82
C TYR A 217 6.86 -3.69 -9.08
N VAL A 218 7.94 -3.08 -9.55
CA VAL A 218 7.98 -2.29 -10.78
C VAL A 218 8.97 -2.90 -11.76
N SER A 219 8.57 -2.96 -13.03
CA SER A 219 9.42 -3.37 -14.13
C SER A 219 9.68 -2.16 -15.04
N ILE A 220 10.93 -1.79 -15.18
CA ILE A 220 11.38 -0.78 -16.14
C ILE A 220 11.91 -1.53 -17.35
N GLU A 221 11.55 -1.06 -18.57
CA GLU A 221 11.98 -1.74 -19.80
C GLU A 221 13.53 -1.86 -19.87
N GLY A 222 14.02 -3.09 -19.95
CA GLY A 222 15.46 -3.39 -19.95
C GLY A 222 16.08 -3.61 -18.57
N GLU A 223 15.30 -3.52 -17.49
CA GLU A 223 15.76 -3.81 -16.12
C GLU A 223 15.03 -5.04 -15.55
N GLU A 224 15.64 -5.66 -14.54
CA GLU A 224 14.98 -6.71 -13.77
C GLU A 224 13.85 -6.15 -12.92
N LEU A 225 12.86 -7.00 -12.62
CA LEU A 225 11.76 -6.69 -11.71
C LEU A 225 12.32 -6.34 -10.32
N LYS A 226 11.97 -5.16 -9.79
CA LYS A 226 12.43 -4.71 -8.48
C LYS A 226 11.30 -4.11 -7.67
N MET A 227 11.47 -4.09 -6.35
CA MET A 227 10.54 -3.43 -5.44
C MET A 227 10.46 -1.93 -5.76
N GLY A 228 9.25 -1.38 -5.78
CA GLY A 228 9.01 0.06 -5.94
C GLY A 228 9.53 0.88 -4.75
N GLU A 229 9.56 2.19 -4.92
CA GLU A 229 10.11 3.13 -3.94
C GLU A 229 9.16 3.44 -2.76
N GLY A 230 7.96 2.83 -2.70
CA GLY A 230 6.98 3.07 -1.65
C GLY A 230 6.31 4.45 -1.71
N ASN A 231 6.23 5.07 -2.89
CA ASN A 231 5.69 6.42 -3.07
C ASN A 231 4.27 6.57 -2.52
N GLU A 232 3.41 5.56 -2.67
CA GLU A 232 2.05 5.58 -2.14
C GLU A 232 2.03 5.63 -0.60
N ILE A 233 2.93 4.89 0.05
CA ILE A 233 3.11 4.94 1.52
C ILE A 233 3.55 6.34 1.95
N ILE A 234 4.52 6.92 1.24
CA ILE A 234 5.03 8.28 1.51
C ILE A 234 3.92 9.32 1.35
N GLU A 235 3.12 9.24 0.29
CA GLU A 235 1.99 10.15 0.08
C GLU A 235 0.95 10.08 1.21
N ILE A 236 0.67 8.88 1.73
CA ILE A 236 -0.26 8.69 2.85
C ILE A 236 0.34 9.29 4.13
N ILE A 237 1.62 9.04 4.40
CA ILE A 237 2.33 9.61 5.55
C ILE A 237 2.25 11.14 5.52
N GLU A 238 2.56 11.77 4.39
CA GLU A 238 2.52 13.23 4.25
C GLU A 238 1.09 13.81 4.41
N LYS A 239 0.05 13.04 4.11
CA LYS A 239 -1.35 13.45 4.32
C LYS A 239 -1.80 13.34 5.78
N LEU A 240 -1.19 12.45 6.58
CA LEU A 240 -1.59 12.18 7.97
C LEU A 240 -0.71 12.90 9.01
N LYS A 241 0.42 13.42 8.59
CA LYS A 241 1.41 14.15 9.36
C LYS A 241 0.91 15.46 9.98
#